data_db729f7011043ddf0a91820f801c5b45
#
_entry.id   db729f7011043ddf0a91820f801c5b45
#
_cell.length_a   1.000
_cell.length_b   1.000
_cell.length_c   1.000
_cell.angle_alpha   90.00
_cell.angle_beta   90.00
_cell.angle_gamma   90.00
#
_symmetry.space_group_name_H-M   'P 1'
#
loop_
_entity.id
_entity.type
_entity.pdbx_description
1 polymer ?
#
loop_
_entity_poly.entity_id
_entity_poly.type
_entity_poly.pdbx_seq_one_letter_code
_entity_poly.pdbx_strand_id
1 'polypeptide(L)'
;MLYRIAICDDELSQITIVEDYLTRFSIKTDTEFHIERFSSGNELLKKYYNEKSPFDLVFMDMEMPGRNGIETAEEIRKIPDRNVIIAFITSYPEYMQDSFDVQASQYLTKPISYELFEQKLEKMLAYIGELETNITVISQKNGEIILHLDDIVCIESEKRTGVVITTNKDEMIIKGKLADFEKELADKYFISIHRTCLANMKYIRKFNADSLEFSTGKIVPVSRRKLSEIKEAFSKYMVMRYKR
;
A
#
# COMPACT_ATOMS: atom_id res chain seq x y z
N MET A 1 3.04 -3.71 17.20
CA MET A 1 3.26 -2.83 16.03
C MET A 1 2.70 -1.46 16.36
N LEU A 2 3.45 -0.40 16.09
CA LEU A 2 3.04 0.98 16.40
C LEU A 2 2.52 1.66 15.13
N TYR A 3 1.25 2.06 15.11
CA TYR A 3 0.66 2.81 14.01
C TYR A 3 0.58 4.30 14.33
N ARG A 4 0.94 5.14 13.36
CA ARG A 4 0.85 6.61 13.49
C ARG A 4 -0.47 7.07 12.90
N ILE A 5 -1.33 7.64 13.73
CA ILE A 5 -2.70 8.02 13.36
C ILE A 5 -2.88 9.51 13.50
N ALA A 6 -3.43 10.16 12.46
CA ALA A 6 -3.95 11.50 12.54
C ALA A 6 -5.47 11.47 12.74
N ILE A 7 -5.99 12.32 13.60
CA ILE A 7 -7.42 12.62 13.71
C ILE A 7 -7.60 14.11 13.40
N CYS A 8 -8.34 14.41 12.33
CA CYS A 8 -8.55 15.76 11.84
C CYS A 8 -10.05 16.10 11.84
N ASP A 9 -10.48 16.91 12.79
CA ASP A 9 -11.87 17.32 12.99
C ASP A 9 -11.87 18.65 13.75
N ASP A 10 -12.70 19.62 13.42
CA ASP A 10 -12.77 20.90 14.11
C ASP A 10 -13.56 20.82 15.43
N GLU A 11 -14.31 19.73 15.63
CA GLU A 11 -15.00 19.45 16.88
C GLU A 11 -14.16 18.54 17.81
N LEU A 12 -13.63 19.12 18.90
CA LEU A 12 -12.84 18.38 19.89
C LEU A 12 -13.60 17.17 20.48
N SER A 13 -14.92 17.26 20.60
CA SER A 13 -15.78 16.17 21.04
C SER A 13 -15.69 14.94 20.13
N GLN A 14 -15.62 15.13 18.82
CA GLN A 14 -15.50 14.06 17.82
C GLN A 14 -14.10 13.44 17.86
N ILE A 15 -13.05 14.26 17.97
CA ILE A 15 -11.68 13.78 18.18
C ILE A 15 -11.62 12.85 19.39
N THR A 16 -12.22 13.28 20.52
CA THR A 16 -12.23 12.48 21.77
C THR A 16 -12.93 11.14 21.59
N ILE A 17 -14.06 11.09 20.87
CA ILE A 17 -14.78 9.83 20.60
C ILE A 17 -13.89 8.86 19.80
N VAL A 18 -13.20 9.33 18.75
CA VAL A 18 -12.31 8.49 17.94
C VAL A 18 -11.13 7.99 18.75
N GLU A 19 -10.55 8.83 19.61
CA GLU A 19 -9.46 8.43 20.52
C GLU A 19 -9.91 7.40 21.55
N ASP A 20 -11.09 7.57 22.13
CA ASP A 20 -11.64 6.57 23.06
C ASP A 20 -11.84 5.21 22.36
N TYR A 21 -12.29 5.22 21.12
CA TYR A 21 -12.43 4.00 20.32
C TYR A 21 -11.08 3.35 20.00
N LEU A 22 -10.08 4.14 19.61
CA LEU A 22 -8.72 3.66 19.40
C LEU A 22 -8.10 3.09 20.69
N THR A 23 -8.31 3.77 21.82
CA THR A 23 -7.84 3.32 23.13
C THR A 23 -8.49 1.98 23.52
N ARG A 24 -9.81 1.87 23.34
CA ARG A 24 -10.54 0.62 23.60
C ARG A 24 -10.05 -0.52 22.71
N PHE A 25 -9.79 -0.24 21.43
CA PHE A 25 -9.23 -1.20 20.49
C PHE A 25 -7.82 -1.64 20.89
N SER A 26 -6.96 -0.68 21.26
CA SER A 26 -5.59 -0.92 21.72
C SER A 26 -5.56 -1.90 22.90
N ILE A 27 -6.41 -1.67 23.91
CA ILE A 27 -6.51 -2.53 25.11
C ILE A 27 -6.97 -3.95 24.73
N LYS A 28 -7.89 -4.07 23.77
CA LYS A 28 -8.46 -5.37 23.35
C LYS A 28 -7.47 -6.21 22.54
N THR A 29 -6.63 -5.57 21.71
CA THR A 29 -5.83 -6.24 20.68
C THR A 29 -4.33 -6.17 20.89
N ASP A 30 -3.87 -5.50 21.95
CA ASP A 30 -2.46 -5.19 22.21
C ASP A 30 -1.78 -4.44 21.05
N THR A 31 -2.55 -3.60 20.34
CA THR A 31 -2.07 -2.77 19.24
C THR A 31 -1.69 -1.38 19.77
N GLU A 32 -0.54 -0.86 19.40
CA GLU A 32 -0.07 0.46 19.83
C GLU A 32 -0.40 1.53 18.79
N PHE A 33 -0.88 2.70 19.26
CA PHE A 33 -1.18 3.86 18.44
C PHE A 33 -0.41 5.09 18.93
N HIS A 34 0.22 5.79 17.99
CA HIS A 34 0.69 7.16 18.20
C HIS A 34 -0.29 8.11 17.53
N ILE A 35 -1.05 8.88 18.31
CA ILE A 35 -2.16 9.69 17.83
C ILE A 35 -1.77 11.16 17.86
N GLU A 36 -1.96 11.87 16.74
CA GLU A 36 -1.86 13.33 16.66
C GLU A 36 -3.22 13.92 16.25
N ARG A 37 -3.57 15.06 16.87
CA ARG A 37 -4.85 15.77 16.69
C ARG A 37 -4.64 16.98 15.82
N PHE A 38 -5.58 17.24 14.93
CA PHE A 38 -5.61 18.40 14.04
C PHE A 38 -7.02 18.99 14.03
N SER A 39 -7.10 20.31 14.16
CA SER A 39 -8.37 21.05 14.19
C SER A 39 -8.77 21.56 12.79
N SER A 40 -7.97 21.33 11.77
CA SER A 40 -8.24 21.75 10.39
C SER A 40 -7.37 21.02 9.38
N GLY A 41 -7.85 20.93 8.12
CA GLY A 41 -7.06 20.39 7.01
C GLY A 41 -5.74 21.13 6.76
N ASN A 42 -5.72 22.45 6.98
CA ASN A 42 -4.50 23.25 6.82
C ASN A 42 -3.42 22.89 7.87
N GLU A 43 -3.82 22.60 9.09
CA GLU A 43 -2.91 22.17 10.17
C GLU A 43 -2.31 20.79 9.83
N LEU A 44 -3.13 19.85 9.41
CA LEU A 44 -2.70 18.52 8.97
C LEU A 44 -1.71 18.62 7.80
N LEU A 45 -1.99 19.44 6.78
CA LEU A 45 -1.12 19.62 5.62
C LEU A 45 0.24 20.21 5.98
N LYS A 46 0.32 21.11 6.97
CA LYS A 46 1.62 21.62 7.46
C LYS A 46 2.50 20.47 7.96
N LYS A 47 1.93 19.47 8.63
CA LYS A 47 2.67 18.29 9.08
C LYS A 47 3.23 17.52 7.89
N TYR A 48 2.44 17.28 6.85
CA TYR A 48 2.86 16.60 5.62
C TYR A 48 3.94 17.34 4.83
N TYR A 49 3.97 18.68 4.86
CA TYR A 49 5.02 19.46 4.21
C TYR A 49 6.35 19.45 4.98
N ASN A 50 6.29 19.23 6.30
CA ASN A 50 7.47 19.22 7.16
C ASN A 50 8.06 17.82 7.35
N GLU A 51 7.25 16.78 7.23
CA GLU A 51 7.63 15.39 7.48
C GLU A 51 7.19 14.50 6.31
N LYS A 52 8.08 13.59 5.92
CA LYS A 52 7.76 12.59 4.90
C LYS A 52 6.93 11.48 5.52
N SER A 53 5.76 11.18 4.92
CA SER A 53 4.84 10.11 5.37
C SER A 53 4.61 10.08 6.89
N PRO A 54 4.06 11.16 7.47
CA PRO A 54 3.95 11.27 8.93
C PRO A 54 2.97 10.27 9.55
N PHE A 55 1.99 9.78 8.76
CA PHE A 55 0.90 8.93 9.25
C PHE A 55 0.67 7.71 8.37
N ASP A 56 0.21 6.63 9.01
CA ASP A 56 -0.21 5.39 8.36
C ASP A 56 -1.72 5.41 8.09
N LEU A 57 -2.49 6.09 8.95
CA LEU A 57 -3.94 6.26 8.86
C LEU A 57 -4.36 7.68 9.26
N VAL A 58 -5.27 8.26 8.50
CA VAL A 58 -5.90 9.56 8.80
C VAL A 58 -7.41 9.36 8.92
N PHE A 59 -7.97 9.66 10.07
CA PHE A 59 -9.40 9.91 10.25
C PHE A 59 -9.66 11.38 10.02
N MET A 60 -10.60 11.72 9.15
CA MET A 60 -10.82 13.10 8.72
C MET A 60 -12.30 13.41 8.63
N ASP A 61 -12.71 14.52 9.23
CA ASP A 61 -14.05 15.06 8.94
C ASP A 61 -14.11 15.70 7.55
N MET A 62 -15.31 15.75 7.02
CA MET A 62 -15.56 16.30 5.69
C MET A 62 -15.68 17.83 5.77
N GLU A 63 -16.48 18.34 6.67
CA GLU A 63 -16.75 19.76 6.83
C GLU A 63 -15.87 20.33 7.94
N MET A 64 -14.90 21.14 7.57
CA MET A 64 -14.01 21.85 8.47
C MET A 64 -13.82 23.30 8.01
N PRO A 65 -13.58 24.25 8.93
CA PRO A 65 -13.31 25.63 8.57
C PRO A 65 -12.10 25.79 7.65
N GLY A 66 -12.28 26.52 6.57
CA GLY A 66 -11.24 26.82 5.58
C GLY A 66 -11.18 25.76 4.50
N ARG A 67 -10.32 24.78 4.64
CA ARG A 67 -10.17 23.67 3.68
C ARG A 67 -10.95 22.44 4.17
N ASN A 68 -11.87 21.94 3.35
CA ASN A 68 -12.66 20.76 3.67
C ASN A 68 -11.84 19.45 3.59
N GLY A 69 -12.44 18.32 3.99
CA GLY A 69 -11.78 17.02 4.02
C GLY A 69 -11.35 16.52 2.64
N ILE A 70 -12.19 16.70 1.59
CA ILE A 70 -11.85 16.28 0.22
C ILE A 70 -10.65 17.07 -0.31
N GLU A 71 -10.70 18.41 -0.21
CA GLU A 71 -9.59 19.26 -0.64
C GLU A 71 -8.28 18.95 0.09
N THR A 72 -8.38 18.60 1.38
CA THR A 72 -7.25 18.18 2.19
C THR A 72 -6.68 16.86 1.70
N ALA A 73 -7.54 15.87 1.43
CA ALA A 73 -7.14 14.57 0.92
C ALA A 73 -6.52 14.66 -0.48
N GLU A 74 -7.07 15.50 -1.38
CA GLU A 74 -6.49 15.77 -2.70
C GLU A 74 -5.05 16.29 -2.61
N GLU A 75 -4.79 17.25 -1.70
CA GLU A 75 -3.43 17.74 -1.49
C GLU A 75 -2.49 16.67 -0.95
N ILE A 76 -2.94 15.83 0.00
CA ILE A 76 -2.17 14.69 0.49
C ILE A 76 -1.83 13.74 -0.68
N ARG A 77 -2.78 13.46 -1.59
CA ARG A 77 -2.58 12.59 -2.76
C ARG A 77 -1.60 13.14 -3.79
N LYS A 78 -1.33 14.45 -3.82
CA LYS A 78 -0.30 15.07 -4.68
C LYS A 78 1.12 14.87 -4.14
N ILE A 79 1.26 14.54 -2.86
CA ILE A 79 2.57 14.29 -2.23
C ILE A 79 3.11 12.93 -2.73
N PRO A 80 4.42 12.81 -3.04
CA PRO A 80 4.99 11.60 -3.65
C PRO A 80 4.79 10.30 -2.87
N ASP A 81 4.62 10.37 -1.55
CA ASP A 81 4.46 9.20 -0.67
C ASP A 81 3.03 9.11 -0.13
N ARG A 82 2.10 8.71 -0.99
CA ARG A 82 0.65 8.74 -0.80
C ARG A 82 0.02 7.42 -0.31
N ASN A 83 0.79 6.56 0.35
CA ASN A 83 0.26 5.26 0.82
C ASN A 83 -0.59 5.36 2.10
N VAL A 84 -0.74 6.57 2.65
CA VAL A 84 -1.57 6.78 3.83
C VAL A 84 -3.03 6.38 3.58
N ILE A 85 -3.57 5.61 4.51
CA ILE A 85 -4.99 5.27 4.51
C ILE A 85 -5.78 6.49 4.96
N ILE A 86 -6.80 6.89 4.21
CA ILE A 86 -7.73 7.97 4.59
C ILE A 86 -9.10 7.35 4.82
N ALA A 87 -9.67 7.64 5.99
CA ALA A 87 -11.03 7.28 6.37
C ALA A 87 -11.80 8.54 6.76
N PHE A 88 -12.88 8.82 6.06
CA PHE A 88 -13.76 9.92 6.44
C PHE A 88 -14.74 9.51 7.55
N ILE A 89 -14.91 10.39 8.54
CA ILE A 89 -15.88 10.27 9.62
C ILE A 89 -16.68 11.56 9.64
N THR A 90 -17.91 11.56 9.13
CA THR A 90 -18.66 12.80 8.89
C THR A 90 -20.16 12.65 9.06
N SER A 91 -20.85 13.75 9.27
CA SER A 91 -22.32 13.83 9.27
C SER A 91 -22.94 13.99 7.88
N TYR A 92 -22.13 14.09 6.82
CA TYR A 92 -22.56 14.46 5.47
C TYR A 92 -22.44 13.27 4.49
N PRO A 93 -23.47 12.40 4.37
CA PRO A 93 -23.42 11.22 3.52
C PRO A 93 -23.35 11.54 2.01
N GLU A 94 -23.72 12.74 1.60
CA GLU A 94 -23.73 13.20 0.20
C GLU A 94 -22.33 13.26 -0.42
N TYR A 95 -21.27 13.46 0.35
CA TYR A 95 -19.88 13.48 -0.14
C TYR A 95 -19.28 12.10 -0.35
N MET A 96 -20.04 11.02 -0.16
CA MET A 96 -19.52 9.66 -0.31
C MET A 96 -18.98 9.42 -1.72
N GLN A 97 -19.61 9.99 -2.76
CA GLN A 97 -19.14 9.82 -4.14
C GLN A 97 -17.78 10.50 -4.36
N ASP A 98 -17.61 11.72 -3.86
CA ASP A 98 -16.38 12.50 -4.01
C ASP A 98 -15.19 11.85 -3.27
N SER A 99 -15.48 11.06 -2.22
CA SER A 99 -14.45 10.33 -1.46
C SER A 99 -13.73 9.25 -2.28
N PHE A 100 -14.33 8.74 -3.36
CA PHE A 100 -13.69 7.78 -4.26
C PHE A 100 -12.57 8.42 -5.08
N ASP A 101 -12.71 9.68 -5.48
CA ASP A 101 -11.72 10.40 -6.30
C ASP A 101 -10.40 10.59 -5.53
N VAL A 102 -10.47 10.71 -4.21
CA VAL A 102 -9.30 10.80 -3.33
C VAL A 102 -8.84 9.44 -2.79
N GLN A 103 -9.40 8.35 -3.30
CA GLN A 103 -9.06 6.98 -2.89
C GLN A 103 -9.19 6.79 -1.37
N ALA A 104 -10.29 7.28 -0.78
CA ALA A 104 -10.59 7.00 0.62
C ALA A 104 -10.86 5.50 0.82
N SER A 105 -10.29 4.94 1.88
CA SER A 105 -10.46 3.51 2.21
C SER A 105 -11.83 3.23 2.82
N GLN A 106 -12.32 4.16 3.64
CA GLN A 106 -13.60 4.05 4.34
C GLN A 106 -14.30 5.40 4.39
N TYR A 107 -15.63 5.32 4.41
CA TYR A 107 -16.53 6.43 4.66
C TYR A 107 -17.50 6.03 5.77
N LEU A 108 -17.48 6.75 6.89
CA LEU A 108 -18.25 6.45 8.09
C LEU A 108 -19.12 7.63 8.44
N THR A 109 -20.43 7.39 8.62
CA THR A 109 -21.39 8.46 8.95
C THR A 109 -21.56 8.57 10.45
N LYS A 110 -21.44 9.80 10.98
CA LYS A 110 -21.73 10.12 12.40
C LYS A 110 -23.24 9.98 12.69
N PRO A 111 -23.66 9.47 13.86
CA PRO A 111 -22.84 8.91 14.94
C PRO A 111 -22.36 7.48 14.60
N ILE A 112 -21.11 7.17 14.90
CA ILE A 112 -20.55 5.84 14.67
C ILE A 112 -20.64 5.03 15.97
N SER A 113 -21.09 3.76 15.88
CA SER A 113 -20.95 2.82 17.00
C SER A 113 -19.52 2.29 17.08
N TYR A 114 -19.09 1.92 18.29
CA TYR A 114 -17.78 1.30 18.49
C TYR A 114 -17.61 0.02 17.64
N GLU A 115 -18.65 -0.81 17.56
CA GLU A 115 -18.61 -2.08 16.82
C GLU A 115 -18.36 -1.86 15.31
N LEU A 116 -19.00 -0.86 14.73
CA LEU A 116 -18.76 -0.49 13.34
C LEU A 116 -17.35 0.08 13.15
N PHE A 117 -16.92 0.97 14.04
CA PHE A 117 -15.56 1.54 14.02
C PHE A 117 -14.50 0.45 14.12
N GLU A 118 -14.63 -0.47 15.09
CA GLU A 118 -13.73 -1.60 15.30
C GLU A 118 -13.60 -2.47 14.03
N GLN A 119 -14.72 -2.89 13.44
CA GLN A 119 -14.74 -3.69 12.21
C GLN A 119 -14.01 -2.99 11.05
N LYS A 120 -14.18 -1.66 10.93
CA LYS A 120 -13.54 -0.89 9.86
C LYS A 120 -12.06 -0.67 10.13
N LEU A 121 -11.70 -0.41 11.39
CA LEU A 121 -10.31 -0.26 11.81
C LEU A 121 -9.53 -1.55 11.56
N GLU A 122 -10.05 -2.72 11.93
CA GLU A 122 -9.42 -4.02 11.64
C GLU A 122 -9.06 -4.19 10.16
N LYS A 123 -9.99 -3.84 9.26
CA LYS A 123 -9.75 -3.92 7.81
C LYS A 123 -8.66 -2.96 7.34
N MET A 124 -8.65 -1.74 7.87
CA MET A 124 -7.63 -0.74 7.53
C MET A 124 -6.24 -1.15 8.03
N LEU A 125 -6.14 -1.63 9.27
CA LEU A 125 -4.87 -2.11 9.84
C LEU A 125 -4.35 -3.35 9.12
N ALA A 126 -5.22 -4.29 8.75
CA ALA A 126 -4.84 -5.45 7.93
C ALA A 126 -4.27 -5.01 6.58
N TYR A 127 -4.88 -4.02 5.93
CA TYR A 127 -4.39 -3.46 4.66
C TYR A 127 -3.03 -2.77 4.82
N ILE A 128 -2.83 -1.98 5.89
CA ILE A 128 -1.53 -1.37 6.21
C ILE A 128 -0.46 -2.45 6.41
N GLY A 129 -0.78 -3.50 7.18
CA GLY A 129 0.12 -4.64 7.37
C GLY A 129 0.47 -5.36 6.05
N GLU A 130 -0.48 -5.50 5.13
CA GLU A 130 -0.21 -6.03 3.78
C GLU A 130 0.73 -5.10 2.99
N LEU A 131 0.56 -3.78 3.08
CA LEU A 131 1.46 -2.81 2.42
C LEU A 131 2.88 -2.91 2.97
N GLU A 132 3.07 -3.01 4.28
CA GLU A 132 4.39 -3.13 4.90
C GLU A 132 5.08 -4.45 4.55
N THR A 133 4.34 -5.57 4.49
CA THR A 133 4.90 -6.86 4.05
C THR A 133 5.27 -6.90 2.58
N ASN A 134 4.82 -5.92 1.80
CA ASN A 134 5.11 -5.77 0.38
C ASN A 134 6.26 -4.79 0.09
N ILE A 135 7.07 -4.45 1.09
CA ILE A 135 8.28 -3.65 0.91
C ILE A 135 9.50 -4.59 0.98
N THR A 136 10.46 -4.40 0.08
CA THR A 136 11.80 -4.98 0.19
C THR A 136 12.83 -3.88 0.33
N VAL A 137 13.78 -4.06 1.24
CA VAL A 137 14.89 -3.13 1.44
C VAL A 137 16.13 -3.71 0.78
N ILE A 138 16.72 -2.95 -0.13
CA ILE A 138 17.89 -3.38 -0.88
C ILE A 138 19.07 -2.53 -0.49
N SER A 139 20.05 -3.15 0.18
CA SER A 139 21.28 -2.48 0.57
C SER A 139 22.22 -2.30 -0.62
N GLN A 140 22.65 -1.07 -0.84
CA GLN A 140 23.66 -0.69 -1.84
C GLN A 140 24.89 -0.06 -1.18
N LYS A 141 25.99 0.09 -1.95
CA LYS A 141 27.22 0.74 -1.46
C LYS A 141 27.01 2.17 -0.92
N ASN A 142 25.98 2.88 -1.41
CA ASN A 142 25.73 4.29 -1.11
C ASN A 142 24.42 4.50 -0.32
N GLY A 143 23.84 3.45 0.29
CA GLY A 143 22.61 3.54 1.05
C GLY A 143 21.67 2.36 0.83
N GLU A 144 20.47 2.50 1.33
CA GLU A 144 19.40 1.51 1.18
C GLU A 144 18.34 2.06 0.22
N ILE A 145 17.85 1.20 -0.67
CA ILE A 145 16.71 1.50 -1.54
C ILE A 145 15.52 0.69 -1.02
N ILE A 146 14.44 1.38 -0.73
CA ILE A 146 13.16 0.78 -0.38
C ILE A 146 12.33 0.64 -1.66
N LEU A 147 11.92 -0.58 -1.99
CA LEU A 147 11.06 -0.87 -3.12
C LEU A 147 9.77 -1.53 -2.64
N HIS A 148 8.64 -1.04 -3.15
CA HIS A 148 7.40 -1.76 -3.02
C HIS A 148 7.39 -2.94 -3.98
N LEU A 149 7.11 -4.13 -3.48
CA LEU A 149 7.03 -5.35 -4.30
C LEU A 149 6.01 -5.19 -5.43
N ASP A 150 4.97 -4.40 -5.18
CA ASP A 150 3.95 -4.04 -6.15
C ASP A 150 4.48 -3.23 -7.34
N ASP A 151 5.60 -2.52 -7.20
CA ASP A 151 6.21 -1.77 -8.29
C ASP A 151 7.19 -2.61 -9.11
N ILE A 152 7.66 -3.74 -8.58
CA ILE A 152 8.61 -4.61 -9.25
C ILE A 152 7.90 -5.46 -10.30
N VAL A 153 8.29 -5.33 -11.55
CA VAL A 153 7.80 -6.11 -12.70
C VAL A 153 8.51 -7.45 -12.79
N CYS A 154 9.83 -7.41 -12.78
CA CYS A 154 10.68 -8.61 -12.78
C CYS A 154 12.09 -8.30 -12.25
N ILE A 155 12.79 -9.35 -11.83
CA ILE A 155 14.18 -9.31 -11.40
C ILE A 155 14.97 -10.27 -12.27
N GLU A 156 16.01 -9.78 -12.95
CA GLU A 156 16.82 -10.56 -13.86
C GLU A 156 18.29 -10.60 -13.40
N SER A 157 18.95 -11.75 -13.52
CA SER A 157 20.38 -11.82 -13.22
C SER A 157 21.19 -11.10 -14.29
N GLU A 158 22.07 -10.20 -13.91
CA GLU A 158 23.03 -9.57 -14.79
C GLU A 158 24.42 -10.21 -14.65
N LYS A 159 25.13 -10.27 -15.78
CA LYS A 159 26.48 -10.87 -15.97
C LYS A 159 27.37 -10.86 -14.72
N ARG A 160 27.32 -11.92 -13.92
CA ARG A 160 28.23 -12.30 -12.82
C ARG A 160 28.19 -11.47 -11.50
N THR A 161 27.61 -10.29 -11.43
CA THR A 161 27.81 -9.39 -10.26
C THR A 161 26.55 -8.77 -9.67
N GLY A 162 25.37 -8.97 -10.27
CA GLY A 162 24.18 -8.30 -9.81
C GLY A 162 22.88 -8.82 -10.42
N VAL A 163 21.82 -8.11 -10.11
CA VAL A 163 20.50 -8.29 -10.68
C VAL A 163 20.00 -6.95 -11.22
N VAL A 164 19.23 -6.99 -12.30
CA VAL A 164 18.46 -5.87 -12.80
C VAL A 164 17.05 -6.01 -12.29
N ILE A 165 16.59 -5.02 -11.55
CA ILE A 165 15.19 -4.92 -11.12
C ILE A 165 14.49 -3.97 -12.08
N THR A 166 13.53 -4.51 -12.84
CA THR A 166 12.64 -3.71 -13.66
C THR A 166 11.41 -3.34 -12.84
N THR A 167 11.18 -2.05 -12.66
CA THR A 167 9.97 -1.52 -12.04
C THR A 167 8.99 -1.03 -13.11
N ASN A 168 7.81 -0.59 -12.70
CA ASN A 168 6.82 0.03 -13.58
C ASN A 168 7.27 1.41 -14.12
N LYS A 169 8.36 1.98 -13.58
CA LYS A 169 8.91 3.30 -13.95
C LYS A 169 10.31 3.20 -14.55
N ASP A 170 11.19 2.44 -13.90
CA ASP A 170 12.63 2.44 -14.18
C ASP A 170 13.25 1.05 -14.09
N GLU A 171 14.48 0.92 -14.56
CA GLU A 171 15.34 -0.24 -14.32
C GLU A 171 16.51 0.18 -13.42
N MET A 172 16.85 -0.66 -12.46
CA MET A 172 18.00 -0.44 -11.57
C MET A 172 18.87 -1.68 -11.47
N ILE A 173 20.18 -1.46 -11.40
CA ILE A 173 21.17 -2.54 -11.24
C ILE A 173 21.60 -2.58 -9.77
N ILE A 174 21.45 -3.75 -9.18
CA ILE A 174 21.73 -3.97 -7.76
C ILE A 174 22.72 -5.11 -7.60
N LYS A 175 23.64 -5.00 -6.65
CA LYS A 175 24.50 -6.10 -6.26
C LYS A 175 23.69 -7.14 -5.49
N GLY A 176 23.74 -8.38 -5.95
CA GLY A 176 23.03 -9.48 -5.31
C GLY A 176 22.92 -10.68 -6.22
N LYS A 177 22.39 -11.78 -5.70
CA LYS A 177 22.12 -12.99 -6.47
C LYS A 177 20.62 -13.16 -6.62
N LEU A 178 20.16 -13.54 -7.81
CA LEU A 178 18.75 -13.81 -8.06
C LEU A 178 18.17 -14.84 -7.09
N ALA A 179 18.98 -15.84 -6.68
CA ALA A 179 18.57 -16.86 -5.73
C ALA A 179 18.25 -16.34 -4.32
N ASP A 180 18.81 -15.20 -3.92
CA ASP A 180 18.51 -14.59 -2.63
C ASP A 180 17.11 -13.94 -2.69
N PHE A 181 16.81 -13.22 -3.77
CA PHE A 181 15.47 -12.69 -4.05
C PHE A 181 14.42 -13.79 -4.21
N GLU A 182 14.77 -14.89 -4.88
CA GLU A 182 13.84 -16.03 -5.05
C GLU A 182 13.44 -16.64 -3.70
N LYS A 183 14.35 -16.70 -2.71
CA LYS A 183 14.05 -17.14 -1.36
C LYS A 183 13.21 -16.12 -0.58
N GLU A 184 13.60 -14.85 -0.64
CA GLU A 184 12.93 -13.77 0.08
C GLU A 184 11.49 -13.56 -0.41
N LEU A 185 11.25 -13.75 -1.72
CA LEU A 185 9.97 -13.52 -2.36
C LEU A 185 9.16 -14.82 -2.62
N ALA A 186 9.60 -15.96 -2.08
CA ALA A 186 8.96 -17.26 -2.31
C ALA A 186 7.48 -17.32 -1.90
N ASP A 187 7.12 -16.65 -0.80
CA ASP A 187 5.75 -16.61 -0.25
C ASP A 187 4.92 -15.44 -0.81
N LYS A 188 5.49 -14.71 -1.76
CA LYS A 188 4.83 -13.60 -2.43
C LYS A 188 4.34 -14.02 -3.83
N TYR A 189 3.78 -13.10 -4.57
CA TYR A 189 3.25 -13.32 -5.92
C TYR A 189 4.34 -13.29 -7.02
N PHE A 190 5.58 -13.65 -6.67
CA PHE A 190 6.69 -13.81 -7.60
C PHE A 190 6.86 -15.27 -8.02
N ILE A 191 7.26 -15.48 -9.26
CA ILE A 191 7.52 -16.80 -9.82
C ILE A 191 8.79 -16.82 -10.69
N SER A 192 9.62 -17.83 -10.49
CA SER A 192 10.79 -18.05 -11.34
C SER A 192 10.35 -18.55 -12.72
N ILE A 193 10.46 -17.69 -13.75
CA ILE A 193 10.07 -18.00 -15.13
C ILE A 193 11.24 -18.53 -15.97
N HIS A 194 12.45 -18.19 -15.57
CA HIS A 194 13.70 -18.66 -16.17
C HIS A 194 14.76 -18.71 -15.06
N ARG A 195 15.84 -19.50 -15.24
CA ARG A 195 16.99 -19.56 -14.31
C ARG A 195 17.64 -18.20 -14.03
N THR A 196 17.34 -17.22 -14.85
CA THR A 196 17.86 -15.84 -14.77
C THR A 196 16.77 -14.80 -14.58
N CYS A 197 15.51 -15.19 -14.36
CA CYS A 197 14.41 -14.24 -14.26
C CYS A 197 13.33 -14.69 -13.28
N LEU A 198 13.06 -13.84 -12.30
CA LEU A 198 11.96 -13.91 -11.34
C LEU A 198 10.90 -12.87 -11.75
N ALA A 199 9.68 -13.27 -11.99
CA ALA A 199 8.61 -12.43 -12.49
C ALA A 199 7.52 -12.20 -11.44
N ASN A 200 7.03 -10.98 -11.34
CA ASN A 200 5.84 -10.67 -10.57
C ASN A 200 4.58 -11.03 -11.38
N MET A 201 3.78 -11.95 -10.86
CA MET A 201 2.56 -12.43 -11.53
C MET A 201 1.52 -11.32 -11.76
N LYS A 202 1.53 -10.27 -10.97
CA LYS A 202 0.66 -9.09 -11.11
C LYS A 202 0.79 -8.42 -12.48
N TYR A 203 1.99 -8.45 -13.06
CA TYR A 203 2.33 -7.78 -14.32
C TYR A 203 2.22 -8.68 -15.54
N ILE A 204 1.99 -9.98 -15.39
CA ILE A 204 1.82 -10.89 -16.54
C ILE A 204 0.52 -10.54 -17.27
N ARG A 205 0.64 -10.09 -18.51
CA ARG A 205 -0.48 -9.72 -19.36
C ARG A 205 -0.87 -10.82 -20.35
N LYS A 206 0.14 -11.48 -20.92
CA LYS A 206 -0.09 -12.47 -22.00
C LYS A 206 0.91 -13.62 -21.95
N PHE A 207 0.40 -14.82 -22.20
CA PHE A 207 1.17 -16.03 -22.38
C PHE A 207 1.29 -16.33 -23.86
N ASN A 208 2.48 -16.21 -24.44
CA ASN A 208 2.77 -16.67 -25.80
C ASN A 208 3.26 -18.12 -25.80
N ALA A 209 3.60 -18.68 -26.97
CA ALA A 209 4.05 -20.08 -27.10
C ALA A 209 5.39 -20.36 -26.41
N ASP A 210 6.27 -19.34 -26.30
CA ASP A 210 7.65 -19.42 -25.83
C ASP A 210 8.10 -18.20 -25.03
N SER A 211 7.16 -17.33 -24.65
CA SER A 211 7.46 -16.09 -23.92
C SER A 211 6.28 -15.61 -23.09
N LEU A 212 6.58 -14.74 -22.12
CA LEU A 212 5.61 -13.96 -21.36
C LEU A 212 5.71 -12.50 -21.75
N GLU A 213 4.56 -11.84 -21.88
CA GLU A 213 4.46 -10.40 -22.07
C GLU A 213 3.92 -9.78 -20.77
N PHE A 214 4.63 -8.77 -20.29
CA PHE A 214 4.22 -7.97 -19.14
C PHE A 214 3.38 -6.77 -19.55
N SER A 215 2.60 -6.22 -18.63
CA SER A 215 1.78 -5.02 -18.87
C SER A 215 2.60 -3.77 -19.24
N THR A 216 3.88 -3.76 -18.94
CA THR A 216 4.85 -2.73 -19.36
C THR A 216 5.32 -2.88 -20.82
N GLY A 217 4.89 -3.93 -21.51
CA GLY A 217 5.37 -4.27 -22.86
C GLY A 217 6.66 -5.08 -22.89
N LYS A 218 7.31 -5.31 -21.74
CA LYS A 218 8.51 -6.18 -21.68
C LYS A 218 8.13 -7.62 -22.03
N ILE A 219 8.95 -8.27 -22.86
CA ILE A 219 8.76 -9.67 -23.27
C ILE A 219 9.96 -10.47 -22.78
N VAL A 220 9.70 -11.57 -22.06
CA VAL A 220 10.74 -12.46 -21.54
C VAL A 220 10.53 -13.88 -22.09
N PRO A 221 11.55 -14.50 -22.69
CA PRO A 221 11.45 -15.85 -23.20
C PRO A 221 11.31 -16.88 -22.08
N VAL A 222 10.47 -17.90 -22.31
CA VAL A 222 10.19 -18.98 -21.36
C VAL A 222 10.16 -20.30 -22.08
N SER A 223 10.76 -21.33 -21.48
CA SER A 223 10.68 -22.68 -22.06
C SER A 223 9.24 -23.23 -21.98
N ARG A 224 8.84 -24.03 -22.96
CA ARG A 224 7.50 -24.65 -23.03
C ARG A 224 7.15 -25.43 -21.76
N ARG A 225 8.10 -26.13 -21.18
CA ARG A 225 7.92 -26.89 -19.93
C ARG A 225 7.58 -25.95 -18.75
N LYS A 226 8.34 -24.87 -18.59
CA LYS A 226 8.12 -23.87 -17.53
C LYS A 226 6.78 -23.12 -17.71
N LEU A 227 6.35 -22.93 -18.96
CA LEU A 227 5.12 -22.21 -19.26
C LEU A 227 3.88 -22.87 -18.64
N SER A 228 3.82 -24.21 -18.60
CA SER A 228 2.73 -24.96 -17.97
C SER A 228 2.71 -24.73 -16.46
N GLU A 229 3.87 -24.81 -15.81
CA GLU A 229 4.02 -24.57 -14.35
C GLU A 229 3.61 -23.14 -13.99
N ILE A 230 4.02 -22.16 -14.83
CA ILE A 230 3.70 -20.75 -14.60
C ILE A 230 2.20 -20.48 -14.75
N LYS A 231 1.55 -21.10 -15.76
CA LYS A 231 0.10 -20.97 -15.96
C LYS A 231 -0.69 -21.53 -14.76
N GLU A 232 -0.27 -22.67 -14.23
CA GLU A 232 -0.90 -23.23 -13.04
C GLU A 232 -0.76 -22.32 -11.81
N ALA A 233 0.45 -21.83 -11.54
CA ALA A 233 0.72 -20.90 -10.45
C ALA A 233 -0.05 -19.59 -10.63
N PHE A 234 -0.10 -19.05 -11.84
CA PHE A 234 -0.86 -17.86 -12.18
C PHE A 234 -2.37 -18.06 -11.96
N SER A 235 -2.91 -19.21 -12.33
CA SER A 235 -4.32 -19.54 -12.07
C SER A 235 -4.63 -19.57 -10.57
N LYS A 236 -3.75 -20.17 -9.76
CA LYS A 236 -3.88 -20.14 -8.29
C LYS A 236 -3.82 -18.71 -7.73
N TYR A 237 -2.88 -17.89 -8.21
CA TYR A 237 -2.76 -16.48 -7.86
C TYR A 237 -4.04 -15.70 -8.19
N MET A 238 -4.62 -15.89 -9.39
CA MET A 238 -5.86 -15.23 -9.79
C MET A 238 -7.04 -15.62 -8.89
N VAL A 239 -7.17 -16.93 -8.55
CA VAL A 239 -8.22 -17.39 -7.63
C VAL A 239 -8.08 -16.74 -6.25
N MET A 240 -6.88 -16.62 -5.71
CA MET A 240 -6.64 -15.95 -4.43
C MET A 240 -7.00 -14.46 -4.47
N ARG A 241 -6.67 -13.79 -5.58
CA ARG A 241 -6.91 -12.35 -5.75
C ARG A 241 -8.40 -12.00 -5.91
N TYR A 242 -9.20 -12.86 -6.55
CA TYR A 242 -10.62 -12.58 -6.81
C TYR A 242 -11.60 -13.24 -5.82
N LYS A 243 -11.11 -13.99 -4.83
CA LYS A 243 -11.94 -14.52 -3.72
C LYS A 243 -12.13 -13.55 -2.55
N ARG A 244 -11.64 -12.31 -2.68
CA ARG A 244 -11.81 -11.26 -1.67
C ARG A 244 -12.95 -10.31 -2.02
#